data_6b83cdf979dc1e1851c657239730b075
#
_entry.id   6b83cdf979dc1e1851c657239730b075
#
_cell.length_a   1.000
_cell.length_b   1.000
_cell.length_c   1.000
_cell.angle_alpha   90.00
_cell.angle_beta   90.00
_cell.angle_gamma   90.00
#
_symmetry.space_group_name_H-M   'P 1'
#
loop_
_entity.id
_entity.type
_entity.pdbx_description
1 polymer ?
#
loop_
_entity_poly.entity_id
_entity_poly.type
_entity_poly.pdbx_seq_one_letter_code
_entity_poly.pdbx_strand_id
1 'polypeptide(L)'
;MRERQAQTERLSAREFEAFVAGAGGRLLHAATLLTAEPPGSAPAAERLLVRALARTRADWYRMRGEDPYERTRQELAAHFARTGLRHRRSRGGLLGALTPSERLVLVLRLYEGVAEEQVAAGLGLPVERIRTLHTRALAAVLSRPPAHRSGA
;
A
#
# COMPACT_ATOMS: atom_id res chain seq x y z
N MET A 1 -30.08 26.28 -3.35
CA MET A 1 -29.71 24.94 -2.89
C MET A 1 -28.84 24.19 -3.86
N ARG A 2 -29.19 24.10 -5.14
CA ARG A 2 -28.37 23.43 -6.16
C ARG A 2 -26.99 24.04 -6.36
N GLU A 3 -26.87 25.36 -6.32
CA GLU A 3 -25.60 26.08 -6.48
C GLU A 3 -24.62 25.82 -5.31
N ARG A 4 -25.13 25.81 -4.08
CA ARG A 4 -24.31 25.50 -2.90
C ARG A 4 -23.81 24.07 -2.92
N GLN A 5 -24.65 23.14 -3.34
CA GLN A 5 -24.27 21.73 -3.45
C GLN A 5 -23.22 21.52 -4.54
N ALA A 6 -23.40 22.15 -5.72
CA ALA A 6 -22.44 22.10 -6.80
C ALA A 6 -21.08 22.73 -6.40
N GLN A 7 -21.09 23.81 -5.63
CA GLN A 7 -19.88 24.44 -5.14
C GLN A 7 -19.16 23.57 -4.10
N THR A 8 -19.91 22.93 -3.21
CA THR A 8 -19.37 21.98 -2.22
C THR A 8 -18.72 20.78 -2.91
N GLU A 9 -19.38 20.26 -3.94
CA GLU A 9 -18.85 19.15 -4.75
C GLU A 9 -17.56 19.53 -5.49
N ARG A 10 -17.47 20.74 -6.03
CA ARG A 10 -16.27 21.25 -6.69
C ARG A 10 -15.09 21.42 -5.71
N LEU A 11 -15.36 21.97 -4.52
CA LEU A 11 -14.34 22.12 -3.47
C LEU A 11 -13.83 20.74 -3.01
N SER A 12 -14.73 19.81 -2.80
CA SER A 12 -14.40 18.44 -2.42
C SER A 12 -13.57 17.72 -3.49
N ALA A 13 -13.91 17.91 -4.77
CA ALA A 13 -13.13 17.36 -5.88
C ALA A 13 -11.71 17.93 -5.91
N ARG A 14 -11.56 19.25 -5.69
CA ARG A 14 -10.23 19.90 -5.63
C ARG A 14 -9.41 19.42 -4.44
N GLU A 15 -10.03 19.24 -3.29
CA GLU A 15 -9.36 18.71 -2.10
C GLU A 15 -8.84 17.29 -2.34
N PHE A 16 -9.65 16.45 -2.95
CA PHE A 16 -9.25 15.09 -3.30
C PHE A 16 -8.11 15.08 -4.33
N GLU A 17 -8.19 15.91 -5.37
CA GLU A 17 -7.12 16.04 -6.38
C GLU A 17 -5.81 16.50 -5.74
N ALA A 18 -5.87 17.47 -4.83
CA ALA A 18 -4.69 17.93 -4.09
C ALA A 18 -4.10 16.82 -3.21
N PHE A 19 -4.95 16.04 -2.57
CA PHE A 19 -4.53 14.86 -1.80
C PHE A 19 -3.79 13.85 -2.68
N VAL A 20 -4.36 13.49 -3.83
CA VAL A 20 -3.74 12.54 -4.77
C VAL A 20 -2.41 13.09 -5.30
N ALA A 21 -2.35 14.37 -5.64
CA ALA A 21 -1.12 15.00 -6.11
C ALA A 21 0.01 14.94 -5.06
N GLY A 22 -0.32 15.11 -3.77
CA GLY A 22 0.67 15.08 -2.68
C GLY A 22 1.05 13.68 -2.22
N ALA A 23 0.12 12.73 -2.23
CA ALA A 23 0.29 11.42 -1.62
C ALA A 23 0.46 10.27 -2.64
N GLY A 24 0.05 10.48 -3.89
CA GLY A 24 -0.04 9.42 -4.90
C GLY A 24 1.29 8.73 -5.19
N GLY A 25 2.38 9.47 -5.24
CA GLY A 25 3.71 8.91 -5.51
C GLY A 25 4.17 7.93 -4.44
N ARG A 26 4.00 8.29 -3.18
CA ARG A 26 4.37 7.43 -2.05
C ARG A 26 3.49 6.18 -1.96
N LEU A 27 2.19 6.35 -2.16
CA LEU A 27 1.25 5.23 -2.18
C LEU A 27 1.51 4.28 -3.35
N LEU A 28 1.85 4.81 -4.52
CA LEU A 28 2.21 3.99 -5.67
C LEU A 28 3.49 3.20 -5.41
N HIS A 29 4.48 3.81 -4.77
CA HIS A 29 5.71 3.12 -4.41
C HIS A 29 5.41 1.96 -3.44
N ALA A 30 4.61 2.19 -2.41
CA ALA A 30 4.18 1.14 -1.49
C ALA A 30 3.47 0.00 -2.23
N ALA A 31 2.53 0.33 -3.11
CA ALA A 31 1.82 -0.66 -3.93
C ALA A 31 2.76 -1.45 -4.84
N THR A 32 3.76 -0.81 -5.42
CA THR A 32 4.77 -1.47 -6.27
C THR A 32 5.61 -2.47 -5.48
N LEU A 33 5.99 -2.12 -4.26
CA LEU A 33 6.68 -3.04 -3.36
C LEU A 33 5.81 -4.26 -3.03
N LEU A 34 4.52 -4.04 -2.77
CA LEU A 34 3.57 -5.12 -2.47
C LEU A 34 3.38 -6.08 -3.64
N THR A 35 3.23 -5.57 -4.84
CA THR A 35 3.01 -6.40 -6.03
C THR A 35 4.28 -7.07 -6.54
N ALA A 36 5.44 -6.69 -6.01
CA ALA A 36 6.76 -7.14 -6.44
C ALA A 36 7.02 -6.91 -7.94
N GLU A 37 6.48 -5.81 -8.45
CA GLU A 37 6.74 -5.35 -9.82
C GLU A 37 8.00 -4.47 -9.86
N PRO A 38 8.69 -4.41 -11.02
CA PRO A 38 9.84 -3.53 -11.16
C PRO A 38 9.43 -2.05 -11.12
N PRO A 39 10.28 -1.16 -10.60
CA PRO A 39 10.03 0.29 -10.65
C PRO A 39 9.87 0.77 -12.10
N GLY A 40 8.91 1.66 -12.33
CA GLY A 40 8.64 2.24 -13.64
C GLY A 40 7.73 1.44 -14.55
N SER A 41 7.38 0.20 -14.20
CA SER A 41 6.41 -0.62 -14.92
C SER A 41 5.65 -1.50 -13.92
N ALA A 42 4.61 -0.92 -13.31
CA ALA A 42 3.86 -1.55 -12.23
C ALA A 42 2.34 -1.46 -12.44
N PRO A 43 1.80 -2.11 -13.50
CA PRO A 43 0.37 -2.00 -13.81
C PRO A 43 -0.53 -2.61 -12.73
N ALA A 44 -0.11 -3.66 -12.04
CA ALA A 44 -0.87 -4.25 -10.94
C ALA A 44 -0.91 -3.29 -9.72
N ALA A 45 0.21 -2.64 -9.42
CA ALA A 45 0.28 -1.63 -8.37
C ALA A 45 -0.62 -0.42 -8.66
N GLU A 46 -0.63 0.04 -9.90
CA GLU A 46 -1.50 1.13 -10.35
C GLU A 46 -2.97 0.78 -10.16
N ARG A 47 -3.39 -0.42 -10.58
CA ARG A 47 -4.77 -0.89 -10.39
C ARG A 47 -5.14 -0.98 -8.91
N LEU A 48 -4.23 -1.48 -8.09
CA LEU A 48 -4.42 -1.60 -6.65
C LEU A 48 -4.61 -0.21 -6.01
N LEU A 49 -3.77 0.75 -6.40
CA LEU A 49 -3.85 2.12 -5.90
C LEU A 49 -5.14 2.83 -6.37
N VAL A 50 -5.49 2.72 -7.64
CA VAL A 50 -6.72 3.33 -8.19
C VAL A 50 -7.95 2.82 -7.44
N ARG A 51 -8.01 1.53 -7.15
CA ARG A 51 -9.10 0.96 -6.36
C ARG A 51 -9.15 1.54 -4.94
N ALA A 52 -8.01 1.64 -4.27
CA ALA A 52 -7.93 2.20 -2.92
C ALA A 52 -8.34 3.68 -2.90
N LEU A 53 -7.87 4.46 -3.87
CA LEU A 53 -8.23 5.87 -4.03
C LEU A 53 -9.73 6.04 -4.34
N ALA A 54 -10.30 5.17 -5.16
CA ALA A 54 -11.74 5.20 -5.45
C ALA A 54 -12.58 4.97 -4.20
N ARG A 55 -12.16 4.05 -3.33
CA ARG A 55 -12.83 3.81 -2.04
C ARG A 55 -12.71 5.02 -1.11
N THR A 56 -11.53 5.61 -1.02
CA THR A 56 -11.32 6.84 -0.25
C THR A 56 -12.18 7.99 -0.79
N ARG A 57 -12.24 8.14 -2.11
CA ARG A 57 -13.07 9.17 -2.76
C ARG A 57 -14.55 8.99 -2.46
N ALA A 58 -15.05 7.75 -2.50
CA ALA A 58 -16.45 7.44 -2.20
C ALA A 58 -16.85 7.85 -0.78
N ASP A 59 -15.93 7.74 0.18
CA ASP A 59 -16.16 8.06 1.58
C ASP A 59 -15.69 9.48 1.97
N TRP A 60 -15.23 10.30 1.03
CA TRP A 60 -14.57 11.59 1.30
C TRP A 60 -15.38 12.51 2.21
N TYR A 61 -16.68 12.59 2.00
CA TYR A 61 -17.57 13.42 2.82
C TYR A 61 -17.79 12.89 4.24
N ARG A 62 -17.58 11.59 4.44
CA ARG A 62 -17.81 10.91 5.72
C ARG A 62 -16.57 10.89 6.60
N MET A 63 -15.41 11.18 6.02
CA MET A 63 -14.13 11.16 6.73
C MET A 63 -13.89 12.46 7.49
N ARG A 64 -14.66 12.67 8.53
CA ARG A 64 -14.47 13.82 9.42
C ARG A 64 -13.37 13.51 10.44
N GLY A 65 -12.25 14.23 10.32
CA GLY A 65 -11.11 14.06 11.22
C GLY A 65 -10.24 12.85 10.97
N GLU A 66 -10.54 12.02 9.97
CA GLU A 66 -9.69 10.92 9.53
C GLU A 66 -8.61 11.41 8.57
N ASP A 67 -7.42 10.81 8.65
CA ASP A 67 -6.34 11.08 7.69
C ASP A 67 -6.62 10.32 6.38
N PRO A 68 -6.78 11.02 5.24
CA PRO A 68 -7.02 10.37 3.94
C PRO A 68 -5.89 9.44 3.52
N TYR A 69 -4.64 9.75 3.86
CA TYR A 69 -3.49 8.89 3.57
C TYR A 69 -3.61 7.56 4.30
N GLU A 70 -3.86 7.61 5.59
CA GLU A 70 -4.03 6.42 6.43
C GLU A 70 -5.21 5.57 5.95
N ARG A 71 -6.33 6.20 5.60
CA ARG A 71 -7.50 5.53 5.05
C ARG A 71 -7.18 4.82 3.74
N THR A 72 -6.50 5.50 2.81
CA THR A 72 -6.13 4.90 1.52
C THR A 72 -5.15 3.75 1.71
N ARG A 73 -4.17 3.91 2.61
CA ARG A 73 -3.24 2.84 2.96
C ARG A 73 -3.95 1.60 3.51
N GLN A 74 -4.93 1.79 4.39
CA GLN A 74 -5.73 0.69 4.94
C GLN A 74 -6.52 -0.05 3.85
N GLU A 75 -7.12 0.69 2.92
CA GLU A 75 -7.83 0.10 1.77
C GLU A 75 -6.89 -0.68 0.86
N LEU A 76 -5.72 -0.11 0.59
CA LEU A 76 -4.66 -0.75 -0.20
C LEU A 76 -4.23 -2.09 0.44
N ALA A 77 -3.90 -2.06 1.73
CA ALA A 77 -3.44 -3.21 2.49
C ALA A 77 -4.52 -4.30 2.58
N ALA A 78 -5.75 -3.92 2.87
CA ALA A 78 -6.87 -4.85 2.98
C ALA A 78 -7.18 -5.54 1.65
N HIS A 79 -7.19 -4.79 0.56
CA HIS A 79 -7.41 -5.36 -0.78
C HIS A 79 -6.27 -6.29 -1.19
N PHE A 80 -5.02 -5.87 -0.97
CA PHE A 80 -3.86 -6.72 -1.23
C PHE A 80 -3.92 -8.02 -0.43
N ALA A 81 -4.29 -7.97 0.86
CA ALA A 81 -4.44 -9.16 1.70
C ALA A 81 -5.48 -10.13 1.14
N ARG A 82 -6.61 -9.61 0.67
CA ARG A 82 -7.68 -10.44 0.06
C ARG A 82 -7.28 -11.07 -1.28
N THR A 83 -6.41 -10.41 -2.02
CA THR A 83 -5.98 -10.84 -3.36
C THR A 83 -4.54 -11.37 -3.39
N GLY A 84 -3.98 -11.68 -2.23
CA GLY A 84 -2.56 -12.06 -2.08
C GLY A 84 -2.12 -13.19 -3.00
N LEU A 85 -2.97 -14.18 -3.25
CA LEU A 85 -2.65 -15.31 -4.14
C LEU A 85 -2.32 -14.88 -5.58
N ARG A 86 -2.89 -13.78 -6.05
CA ARG A 86 -2.59 -13.21 -7.38
C ARG A 86 -1.19 -12.63 -7.47
N HIS A 87 -0.55 -12.37 -6.33
CA HIS A 87 0.76 -11.74 -6.22
C HIS A 87 1.84 -12.69 -5.71
N ARG A 88 1.60 -14.01 -5.74
CA ARG A 88 2.55 -15.02 -5.23
C ARG A 88 3.87 -15.04 -6.00
N ARG A 89 3.82 -14.84 -7.32
CA ARG A 89 5.01 -14.87 -8.15
C ARG A 89 5.70 -13.52 -8.19
N SER A 90 7.02 -13.56 -8.13
CA SER A 90 7.82 -12.37 -8.36
C SER A 90 7.63 -11.86 -9.80
N ARG A 91 7.50 -10.55 -9.92
CA ARG A 91 7.44 -9.86 -11.22
C ARG A 91 8.72 -9.08 -11.50
N GLY A 92 9.82 -9.47 -10.85
CA GLY A 92 11.11 -8.81 -10.98
C GLY A 92 11.35 -7.64 -10.03
N GLY A 93 10.42 -7.39 -9.10
CA GLY A 93 10.54 -6.33 -8.12
C GLY A 93 11.43 -6.68 -6.93
N LEU A 94 11.72 -5.67 -6.13
CA LEU A 94 12.66 -5.73 -5.00
C LEU A 94 12.29 -6.79 -3.95
N LEU A 95 11.00 -6.95 -3.66
CA LEU A 95 10.50 -7.87 -2.64
C LEU A 95 9.99 -9.19 -3.23
N GLY A 96 10.42 -9.54 -4.43
CA GLY A 96 9.95 -10.73 -5.16
C GLY A 96 10.24 -12.06 -4.47
N ALA A 97 11.28 -12.13 -3.64
CA ALA A 97 11.64 -13.33 -2.89
C ALA A 97 10.72 -13.58 -1.68
N LEU A 98 9.93 -12.59 -1.26
CA LEU A 98 9.03 -12.67 -0.13
C LEU A 98 7.66 -13.21 -0.53
N THR A 99 7.00 -13.90 0.39
CA THR A 99 5.57 -14.22 0.25
C THR A 99 4.73 -12.93 0.29
N PRO A 100 3.51 -12.92 -0.26
CA PRO A 100 2.65 -11.76 -0.16
C PRO A 100 2.42 -11.26 1.27
N SER A 101 2.21 -12.15 2.22
CA SER A 101 2.03 -11.77 3.64
C SER A 101 3.29 -11.14 4.23
N GLU A 102 4.46 -11.66 3.90
CA GLU A 102 5.74 -11.09 4.32
C GLU A 102 5.97 -9.71 3.71
N ARG A 103 5.66 -9.52 2.42
CA ARG A 103 5.73 -8.20 1.76
C ARG A 103 4.84 -7.18 2.45
N LEU A 104 3.59 -7.57 2.73
CA LEU A 104 2.61 -6.69 3.35
C LEU A 104 3.07 -6.20 4.73
N VAL A 105 3.50 -7.12 5.58
CA VAL A 105 4.00 -6.76 6.92
C VAL A 105 5.26 -5.91 6.83
N LEU A 106 6.20 -6.26 5.96
CA LEU A 106 7.44 -5.50 5.80
C LEU A 106 7.16 -4.07 5.32
N VAL A 107 6.32 -3.90 4.31
CA VAL A 107 5.97 -2.59 3.77
C VAL A 107 5.27 -1.73 4.82
N LEU A 108 4.30 -2.28 5.53
CA LEU A 108 3.58 -1.53 6.58
C LEU A 108 4.50 -1.15 7.74
N ARG A 109 5.37 -2.06 8.18
CA ARG A 109 6.26 -1.82 9.32
C ARG A 109 7.44 -0.91 8.99
N LEU A 110 8.17 -1.18 7.92
CA LEU A 110 9.40 -0.44 7.60
C LEU A 110 9.16 0.75 6.68
N TYR A 111 8.45 0.56 5.59
CA TYR A 111 8.26 1.63 4.61
C TYR A 111 7.25 2.67 5.11
N GLU A 112 6.13 2.21 5.64
CA GLU A 112 5.05 3.07 6.13
C GLU A 112 5.16 3.43 7.61
N GLY A 113 5.98 2.75 8.38
CA GLY A 113 6.17 3.04 9.80
C GLY A 113 4.95 2.79 10.68
N VAL A 114 4.08 1.87 10.30
CA VAL A 114 2.88 1.53 11.07
C VAL A 114 3.26 0.69 12.28
N ALA A 115 2.70 1.03 13.45
CA ALA A 115 2.95 0.27 14.68
C ALA A 115 2.45 -1.18 14.56
N GLU A 116 3.17 -2.09 15.19
CA GLU A 116 2.91 -3.53 15.14
C GLU A 116 1.46 -3.89 15.50
N GLU A 117 0.94 -3.28 16.56
CA GLU A 117 -0.44 -3.49 17.02
C GLU A 117 -1.47 -2.99 16.02
N GLN A 118 -1.17 -1.90 15.34
CA GLN A 118 -2.04 -1.35 14.29
C GLN A 118 -2.05 -2.24 13.05
N VAL A 119 -0.90 -2.79 12.67
CA VAL A 119 -0.82 -3.77 11.57
C VAL A 119 -1.65 -5.01 11.92
N ALA A 120 -1.49 -5.54 13.12
CA ALA A 120 -2.24 -6.69 13.62
C ALA A 120 -3.76 -6.44 13.60
N ALA A 121 -4.20 -5.30 14.13
CA ALA A 121 -5.61 -4.91 14.14
C ALA A 121 -6.18 -4.75 12.73
N GLY A 122 -5.44 -4.10 11.84
CA GLY A 122 -5.88 -3.85 10.45
C GLY A 122 -5.98 -5.12 9.61
N LEU A 123 -5.15 -6.12 9.87
CA LEU A 123 -5.15 -7.40 9.16
C LEU A 123 -5.96 -8.50 9.86
N GLY A 124 -6.44 -8.24 11.07
CA GLY A 124 -7.17 -9.25 11.85
C GLY A 124 -6.30 -10.43 12.27
N LEU A 125 -5.01 -10.18 12.53
CA LEU A 125 -4.04 -11.19 12.93
C LEU A 125 -3.52 -10.93 14.35
N PRO A 126 -3.07 -11.98 15.07
CA PRO A 126 -2.37 -11.78 16.34
C PRO A 126 -1.05 -11.03 16.16
N VAL A 127 -0.65 -10.25 17.15
CA VAL A 127 0.61 -9.50 17.15
C VAL A 127 1.81 -10.42 16.95
N GLU A 128 1.81 -11.59 17.56
CA GLU A 128 2.88 -12.60 17.42
C GLU A 128 3.04 -13.06 15.97
N ARG A 129 1.94 -13.15 15.22
CA ARG A 129 1.97 -13.51 13.80
C ARG A 129 2.64 -12.39 12.98
N ILE A 130 2.35 -11.13 13.31
CA ILE A 130 3.00 -9.98 12.68
C ILE A 130 4.51 -10.00 12.94
N ARG A 131 4.93 -10.25 14.18
CA ARG A 131 6.35 -10.37 14.54
C ARG A 131 7.05 -11.47 13.75
N THR A 132 6.42 -12.64 13.66
CA THR A 132 6.98 -13.77 12.91
C THR A 132 7.15 -13.44 11.44
N LEU A 133 6.13 -12.86 10.80
CA LEU A 133 6.19 -12.46 9.41
C LEU A 133 7.26 -11.39 9.17
N HIS A 134 7.36 -10.41 10.05
CA HIS A 134 8.37 -9.35 9.96
C HIS A 134 9.79 -9.92 10.08
N THR A 135 10.03 -10.78 11.07
CA THR A 135 11.34 -11.43 11.27
C THR A 135 11.74 -12.27 10.06
N ARG A 136 10.81 -13.06 9.51
CA ARG A 136 11.06 -13.85 8.30
C ARG A 136 11.35 -12.99 7.10
N ALA A 137 10.60 -11.91 6.92
CA ALA A 137 10.80 -10.98 5.81
C ALA A 137 12.17 -10.31 5.88
N LEU A 138 12.56 -9.83 7.05
CA LEU A 138 13.89 -9.23 7.26
C LEU A 138 14.99 -10.23 7.00
N ALA A 139 14.88 -11.45 7.51
CA ALA A 139 15.87 -12.49 7.29
C ALA A 139 16.03 -12.82 5.80
N ALA A 140 14.93 -12.91 5.07
CA ALA A 140 14.95 -13.18 3.63
C ALA A 140 15.59 -12.05 2.82
N VAL A 141 15.32 -10.80 3.17
CA VAL A 141 15.92 -9.64 2.51
C VAL A 141 17.41 -9.55 2.79
N LEU A 142 17.81 -9.76 4.06
CA LEU A 142 19.22 -9.67 4.47
C LEU A 142 20.08 -10.84 3.95
N SER A 143 19.48 -12.01 3.70
CA SER A 143 20.20 -13.17 3.16
C SER A 143 20.37 -13.14 1.64
N ARG A 144 19.76 -12.17 0.96
CA ARG A 144 19.88 -12.05 -0.50
C ARG A 144 21.31 -11.68 -0.86
N PRO A 145 22.02 -12.51 -1.68
CA PRO A 145 23.35 -12.13 -2.12
C PRO A 145 23.29 -10.82 -2.91
N PRO A 146 24.32 -9.96 -2.78
CA PRO A 146 24.39 -8.75 -3.57
C PRO A 146 24.32 -9.13 -5.04
N ALA A 147 23.48 -8.41 -5.81
CA ALA A 147 23.38 -8.62 -7.26
C ALA A 147 24.80 -8.51 -7.83
N HIS A 148 25.28 -9.59 -8.44
CA HIS A 148 26.53 -9.53 -9.18
C HIS A 148 26.33 -8.45 -10.26
N ARG A 149 27.02 -7.32 -10.09
CA ARG A 149 27.25 -6.44 -11.22
C ARG A 149 28.07 -7.25 -12.19
N SER A 150 27.45 -7.78 -13.21
CA SER A 150 28.17 -8.26 -14.37
C SER A 150 28.81 -7.04 -15.00
N GLY A 151 30.00 -6.73 -14.53
CA GLY A 151 30.88 -5.81 -15.20
C GLY A 151 31.41 -6.53 -16.42
N ALA A 152 30.98 -6.10 -17.55
CA ALA A 152 31.71 -6.36 -18.78
C ALA A 152 32.74 -5.30 -18.97
#